data_df1c1e735f00cda5e164ca3a9519d7b1
#
_entry.id   df1c1e735f00cda5e164ca3a9519d7b1
#
_cell.length_a   1.000
_cell.length_b   1.000
_cell.length_c   1.000
_cell.angle_alpha   90.00
_cell.angle_beta   90.00
_cell.angle_gamma   90.00
#
_symmetry.space_group_name_H-M   'P 1'
#
loop_
_entity.id
_entity.type
_entity.pdbx_description
1 polymer ?
#
loop_
_entity_poly.entity_id
_entity_poly.type
_entity_poly.pdbx_seq_one_letter_code
_entity_poly.pdbx_strand_id
1 'polypeptide(L)'
;MIFHMYAVILQTTYFQADMRTIDNYDVKIFTDNIEEKAIEQIRRLMSIDVFSGCKIRIMTDVHAGAGCVIGFTGNLGDRVIPNIVGVDIGCGMLVQPFECSGDIDFHELNQFILSSIPSGRDIRSQEGLIQLQPYMERYQEAKELVKELRCFRELKDVKRLYKAAGTLGGGNHFIELDRDGQGRMYVVVHTGSRNLGKQVADIYQKQAVKNMFGWDKLMEKQAGMIEEYKAAGRKAELQEAIRELHNSFRMQRPPVPAELCWLEGQPREDYLHDMRLCQRWAQINRSIITDLLVEYLRAKGNISGTQEALARERFESVHNYIGDDSIIRKGAISAREGEKCIIPMNMRDGSLICTGKGNPDWNWSAPHGAGRIMSRAQAFQQLSMEAFNDSMKGIYSETVSEQTIDESPMVYKPAEEIIANIRDSADISCVIRPVFNFKAAQ
;
A
#
# COMPACT_ATOMS: atom_id res chain seq x y z
N MET A 1 1.44 23.63 26.62
CA MET A 1 1.17 22.23 26.25
C MET A 1 -0.29 21.84 26.45
N ILE A 2 -0.94 22.15 27.57
CA ILE A 2 -2.35 21.84 27.83
C ILE A 2 -3.32 22.62 26.91
N PHE A 3 -3.04 23.89 26.60
CA PHE A 3 -3.87 24.72 25.70
C PHE A 3 -3.86 24.22 24.24
N HIS A 4 -2.75 23.66 23.76
CA HIS A 4 -2.67 23.11 22.40
C HIS A 4 -3.41 21.78 22.27
N MET A 5 -3.38 20.96 23.30
CA MET A 5 -4.13 19.70 23.38
C MET A 5 -5.66 19.92 23.42
N TYR A 6 -6.13 20.95 24.16
CA TYR A 6 -7.54 21.34 24.17
C TYR A 6 -8.03 21.89 22.83
N ALA A 7 -7.21 22.65 22.12
CA ALA A 7 -7.57 23.15 20.79
C ALA A 7 -7.68 22.04 19.74
N VAL A 8 -6.80 21.03 19.81
CA VAL A 8 -6.85 19.86 18.90
C VAL A 8 -8.07 18.96 19.26
N ILE A 9 -8.35 18.73 20.54
CA ILE A 9 -9.51 17.96 20.97
C ILE A 9 -10.81 18.66 20.56
N LEU A 10 -10.91 19.99 20.72
CA LEU A 10 -12.08 20.76 20.29
C LEU A 10 -12.25 20.76 18.75
N GLN A 11 -11.15 20.85 17.98
CA GLN A 11 -11.20 20.77 16.51
C GLN A 11 -11.57 19.37 16.03
N THR A 12 -11.04 18.31 16.65
CA THR A 12 -11.35 16.92 16.28
C THR A 12 -12.80 16.56 16.63
N THR A 13 -13.28 16.99 17.80
CA THR A 13 -14.67 16.78 18.21
C THR A 13 -15.65 17.57 17.34
N TYR A 14 -15.29 18.81 16.99
CA TYR A 14 -16.08 19.65 16.09
C TYR A 14 -16.09 19.10 14.65
N PHE A 15 -14.94 18.59 14.18
CA PHE A 15 -14.81 17.95 12.88
C PHE A 15 -15.64 16.66 12.78
N GLN A 16 -15.63 15.80 13.80
CA GLN A 16 -16.48 14.61 13.85
C GLN A 16 -17.97 14.96 13.89
N ALA A 17 -18.34 16.01 14.64
CA ALA A 17 -19.71 16.50 14.71
C ALA A 17 -20.15 17.09 13.36
N ASP A 18 -19.31 17.87 12.72
CA ASP A 18 -19.57 18.53 11.44
C ASP A 18 -19.69 17.52 10.29
N MET A 19 -18.83 16.48 10.27
CA MET A 19 -18.91 15.38 9.29
C MET A 19 -20.13 14.48 9.46
N ARG A 20 -20.61 14.29 10.70
CA ARG A 20 -21.85 13.54 10.97
C ARG A 20 -23.11 14.29 10.54
N THR A 21 -23.01 15.60 10.38
CA THR A 21 -24.11 16.47 9.95
C THR A 21 -24.14 16.70 8.45
N ILE A 22 -23.11 16.22 7.70
CA ILE A 22 -23.16 16.23 6.23
C ILE A 22 -24.11 15.12 5.82
N ASP A 23 -25.31 15.50 5.40
CA ASP A 23 -26.32 14.61 4.87
C ASP A 23 -25.71 13.62 3.89
N ASN A 24 -25.88 12.30 4.17
CA ASN A 24 -25.45 11.15 3.40
C ASN A 24 -24.07 10.56 3.69
N TYR A 25 -23.29 11.01 4.68
CA TYR A 25 -22.00 10.37 5.01
C TYR A 25 -21.96 9.85 6.45
N ASP A 26 -21.64 8.56 6.58
CA ASP A 26 -21.34 7.93 7.87
C ASP A 26 -19.81 7.80 8.00
N VAL A 27 -19.17 8.79 8.64
CA VAL A 27 -17.71 8.86 8.81
C VAL A 27 -17.33 8.79 10.28
N LYS A 28 -16.37 7.92 10.63
CA LYS A 28 -15.70 7.89 11.93
C LYS A 28 -14.20 7.90 11.79
N ILE A 29 -13.50 8.63 12.65
CA ILE A 29 -12.04 8.68 12.77
C ILE A 29 -11.67 8.09 14.13
N PHE A 30 -10.77 7.08 14.15
CA PHE A 30 -10.44 6.33 15.36
C PHE A 30 -9.17 6.81 16.07
N THR A 31 -8.82 8.07 15.90
CA THR A 31 -7.69 8.71 16.60
C THR A 31 -7.93 10.20 16.76
N ASP A 32 -7.42 10.78 17.85
CA ASP A 32 -7.39 12.22 18.05
C ASP A 32 -6.08 12.85 17.51
N ASN A 33 -5.07 12.01 17.23
CA ASN A 33 -3.77 12.44 16.71
C ASN A 33 -3.76 12.38 15.17
N ILE A 34 -4.31 13.43 14.55
CA ILE A 34 -4.41 13.55 13.09
C ILE A 34 -3.89 14.92 12.63
N GLU A 35 -3.07 14.93 11.57
CA GLU A 35 -2.53 16.16 10.98
C GLU A 35 -3.59 16.92 10.16
N GLU A 36 -3.52 18.27 10.14
CA GLU A 36 -4.47 19.13 9.43
C GLU A 36 -4.58 18.78 7.94
N LYS A 37 -3.48 18.43 7.30
CA LYS A 37 -3.47 18.02 5.90
C LYS A 37 -4.31 16.76 5.64
N ALA A 38 -4.31 15.82 6.57
CA ALA A 38 -5.15 14.63 6.46
C ALA A 38 -6.64 14.98 6.64
N ILE A 39 -6.95 15.89 7.57
CA ILE A 39 -8.32 16.42 7.76
C ILE A 39 -8.81 17.10 6.47
N GLU A 40 -7.99 17.92 5.84
CA GLU A 40 -8.33 18.57 4.58
C GLU A 40 -8.59 17.55 3.45
N GLN A 41 -7.78 16.47 3.38
CA GLN A 41 -8.00 15.39 2.41
C GLN A 41 -9.33 14.66 2.64
N ILE A 42 -9.70 14.40 3.89
CA ILE A 42 -10.98 13.77 4.23
C ILE A 42 -12.13 14.70 3.84
N ARG A 43 -12.08 16.00 4.20
CA ARG A 43 -13.10 16.99 3.81
C ARG A 43 -13.28 17.05 2.29
N ARG A 44 -12.17 17.08 1.56
CA ARG A 44 -12.18 17.11 0.09
C ARG A 44 -12.79 15.83 -0.50
N LEU A 45 -12.51 14.68 0.09
CA LEU A 45 -13.11 13.41 -0.33
C LEU A 45 -14.62 13.41 -0.09
N MET A 46 -15.07 13.95 1.05
CA MET A 46 -16.49 14.04 1.39
C MET A 46 -17.25 15.09 0.55
N SER A 47 -16.56 16.03 -0.07
CA SER A 47 -17.18 17.02 -0.95
C SER A 47 -17.61 16.46 -2.31
N ILE A 48 -17.26 15.20 -2.62
CA ILE A 48 -17.66 14.53 -3.86
C ILE A 48 -18.61 13.38 -3.55
N ASP A 49 -19.59 13.16 -4.43
CA ASP A 49 -20.75 12.28 -4.20
C ASP A 49 -20.45 10.77 -4.37
N VAL A 50 -19.16 10.36 -4.62
CA VAL A 50 -18.76 8.96 -4.85
C VAL A 50 -19.05 8.08 -3.64
N PHE A 51 -18.97 8.64 -2.44
CA PHE A 51 -19.17 7.93 -1.18
C PHE A 51 -20.47 8.26 -0.48
N SER A 52 -21.43 8.87 -1.22
CA SER A 52 -22.78 9.13 -0.69
C SER A 52 -23.43 7.81 -0.26
N GLY A 53 -23.92 7.76 1.00
CA GLY A 53 -24.48 6.54 1.57
C GLY A 53 -23.49 5.44 1.95
N CYS A 54 -22.19 5.67 1.77
CA CYS A 54 -21.15 4.72 2.16
C CYS A 54 -20.75 4.92 3.63
N LYS A 55 -20.42 3.79 4.28
CA LYS A 55 -19.84 3.78 5.61
C LYS A 55 -18.33 3.94 5.53
N ILE A 56 -17.80 5.07 6.01
CA ILE A 56 -16.38 5.40 5.96
C ILE A 56 -15.78 5.33 7.36
N ARG A 57 -14.64 4.65 7.46
CA ARG A 57 -13.89 4.48 8.70
C ARG A 57 -12.42 4.80 8.46
N ILE A 58 -11.89 5.71 9.27
CA ILE A 58 -10.50 6.18 9.18
C ILE A 58 -9.73 5.60 10.37
N MET A 59 -8.72 4.79 10.06
CA MET A 59 -7.94 4.03 11.03
C MET A 59 -7.03 4.91 11.89
N THR A 60 -6.50 4.33 12.98
CA THR A 60 -5.69 5.02 14.00
C THR A 60 -4.35 5.53 13.48
N ASP A 61 -3.82 4.92 12.43
CA ASP A 61 -2.55 5.25 11.76
C ASP A 61 -2.69 6.30 10.65
N VAL A 62 -3.83 6.99 10.61
CA VAL A 62 -4.13 7.98 9.57
C VAL A 62 -3.05 9.04 9.42
N HIS A 63 -2.68 9.32 8.17
CA HIS A 63 -1.81 10.41 7.75
C HIS A 63 -2.09 10.80 6.29
N ALA A 64 -1.59 11.94 5.84
CA ALA A 64 -1.80 12.40 4.47
C ALA A 64 -1.14 11.45 3.46
N GLY A 65 -1.87 11.11 2.42
CA GLY A 65 -1.44 10.24 1.33
C GLY A 65 -1.60 10.87 -0.04
N ALA A 66 -1.23 10.15 -1.10
CA ALA A 66 -1.46 10.59 -2.47
C ALA A 66 -2.95 10.41 -2.83
N GLY A 67 -3.63 11.51 -3.14
CA GLY A 67 -5.04 11.57 -3.53
C GLY A 67 -6.04 11.37 -2.38
N CYS A 68 -5.71 10.58 -1.36
CA CYS A 68 -6.54 10.33 -0.18
C CYS A 68 -5.65 9.95 1.00
N VAL A 69 -6.16 10.08 2.22
CA VAL A 69 -5.48 9.65 3.44
C VAL A 69 -5.13 8.16 3.40
N ILE A 70 -4.04 7.80 4.05
CA ILE A 70 -3.72 6.42 4.43
C ILE A 70 -4.54 6.10 5.69
N GLY A 71 -4.95 4.85 5.89
CA GLY A 71 -5.88 4.45 6.95
C GLY A 71 -7.36 4.55 6.54
N PHE A 72 -7.66 4.72 5.25
CA PHE A 72 -9.03 4.81 4.75
C PHE A 72 -9.66 3.43 4.56
N THR A 73 -10.91 3.29 5.04
CA THR A 73 -11.80 2.19 4.65
C THR A 73 -13.19 2.71 4.31
N GLY A 74 -13.83 2.11 3.32
CA GLY A 74 -15.18 2.49 2.89
C GLY A 74 -15.81 1.44 2.00
N ASN A 75 -17.13 1.37 2.00
CA ASN A 75 -17.85 0.49 1.09
C ASN A 75 -17.63 0.90 -0.37
N LEU A 76 -17.40 -0.08 -1.22
CA LEU A 76 -17.37 0.14 -2.65
C LEU A 76 -18.82 0.30 -3.18
N GLY A 77 -19.09 1.45 -3.80
CA GLY A 77 -20.33 1.71 -4.52
C GLY A 77 -20.22 1.38 -6.01
N ASP A 78 -21.07 2.02 -6.81
CA ASP A 78 -21.09 1.86 -8.28
C ASP A 78 -19.89 2.54 -8.98
N ARG A 79 -19.09 3.27 -8.22
CA ARG A 79 -17.93 4.04 -8.68
C ARG A 79 -16.69 3.65 -7.91
N VAL A 80 -15.53 3.72 -8.56
CA VAL A 80 -14.23 3.47 -7.91
C VAL A 80 -13.22 4.54 -8.32
N ILE A 81 -12.50 5.06 -7.35
CA ILE A 81 -11.37 5.97 -7.57
C ILE A 81 -10.09 5.13 -7.42
N PRO A 82 -9.33 4.87 -8.50
CA PRO A 82 -8.13 4.02 -8.42
C PRO A 82 -7.10 4.50 -7.40
N ASN A 83 -6.92 5.82 -7.26
CA ASN A 83 -6.01 6.41 -6.28
C ASN A 83 -6.42 6.14 -4.81
N ILE A 84 -7.68 5.80 -4.53
CA ILE A 84 -8.12 5.44 -3.18
C ILE A 84 -7.69 4.01 -2.80
N VAL A 85 -7.41 3.15 -3.76
CA VAL A 85 -6.75 1.87 -3.50
C VAL A 85 -5.25 2.10 -3.27
N GLY A 86 -4.65 3.02 -4.01
CA GLY A 86 -3.23 3.36 -3.95
C GLY A 86 -2.43 2.74 -5.10
N VAL A 87 -1.18 3.19 -5.23
CA VAL A 87 -0.31 2.79 -6.35
C VAL A 87 0.41 1.45 -6.13
N ASP A 88 0.61 1.03 -4.89
CA ASP A 88 1.15 -0.29 -4.57
C ASP A 88 0.01 -1.25 -4.21
N ILE A 89 -0.73 -1.64 -5.26
CA ILE A 89 -1.89 -2.53 -5.14
C ILE A 89 -1.46 -3.86 -4.53
N GLY A 90 -2.17 -4.31 -3.48
CA GLY A 90 -1.90 -5.58 -2.84
C GLY A 90 -0.60 -5.62 -2.03
N CYS A 91 -0.02 -4.45 -1.69
CA CYS A 91 1.06 -4.39 -0.71
C CYS A 91 0.61 -5.02 0.60
N GLY A 92 1.52 -5.69 1.29
CA GLY A 92 1.19 -6.41 2.51
C GLY A 92 2.39 -7.12 3.11
N MET A 93 2.14 -7.77 4.23
CA MET A 93 3.14 -8.52 4.97
C MET A 93 2.79 -9.99 5.01
N LEU A 94 3.78 -10.83 4.78
CA LEU A 94 3.69 -12.27 4.97
C LEU A 94 4.55 -12.64 6.16
N VAL A 95 3.96 -13.38 7.10
CA VAL A 95 4.57 -13.81 8.35
C VAL A 95 4.73 -15.32 8.35
N GLN A 96 5.96 -15.78 8.57
CA GLN A 96 6.29 -17.19 8.75
C GLN A 96 6.86 -17.43 10.14
N PRO A 97 6.06 -17.92 11.07
CA PRO A 97 6.55 -18.39 12.38
C PRO A 97 7.42 -19.63 12.23
N PHE A 98 8.44 -19.77 13.10
CA PHE A 98 9.26 -20.99 13.18
C PHE A 98 9.94 -21.14 14.53
N GLU A 99 10.23 -22.38 14.88
CA GLU A 99 11.10 -22.69 16.03
C GLU A 99 12.55 -22.65 15.58
N CYS A 100 13.35 -21.79 16.22
CA CYS A 100 14.76 -21.62 15.87
C CYS A 100 15.65 -22.62 16.60
N SER A 101 16.52 -23.29 15.86
CA SER A 101 17.56 -24.17 16.36
C SER A 101 18.92 -23.50 16.21
N GLY A 102 19.63 -23.29 17.32
CA GLY A 102 20.95 -22.65 17.31
C GLY A 102 20.93 -21.14 17.00
N ASP A 103 22.11 -20.59 16.81
CA ASP A 103 22.29 -19.17 16.52
C ASP A 103 22.25 -18.91 15.02
N ILE A 104 21.64 -17.80 14.64
CA ILE A 104 21.62 -17.34 13.24
C ILE A 104 22.76 -16.35 13.03
N ASP A 105 23.62 -16.61 12.05
CA ASP A 105 24.62 -15.63 11.61
C ASP A 105 23.91 -14.55 10.75
N PHE A 106 23.67 -13.39 11.36
CA PHE A 106 22.97 -12.29 10.70
C PHE A 106 23.81 -11.63 9.58
N HIS A 107 25.13 -11.68 9.67
CA HIS A 107 25.98 -11.20 8.60
C HIS A 107 25.84 -12.08 7.35
N GLU A 108 25.95 -13.39 7.51
CA GLU A 108 25.73 -14.33 6.41
C GLU A 108 24.32 -14.23 5.82
N LEU A 109 23.30 -14.07 6.68
CA LEU A 109 21.92 -13.85 6.24
C LEU A 109 21.79 -12.56 5.39
N ASN A 110 22.41 -11.47 5.84
CA ASN A 110 22.43 -10.22 5.10
C ASN A 110 23.10 -10.39 3.71
N GLN A 111 24.23 -11.09 3.62
CA GLN A 111 24.90 -11.39 2.37
C GLN A 111 24.03 -12.28 1.44
N PHE A 112 23.33 -13.26 2.02
CA PHE A 112 22.36 -14.07 1.28
C PHE A 112 21.25 -13.20 0.69
N ILE A 113 20.65 -12.29 1.48
CA ILE A 113 19.59 -11.39 1.01
C ILE A 113 20.12 -10.52 -0.13
N LEU A 114 21.27 -9.88 0.03
CA LEU A 114 21.88 -9.02 -0.99
C LEU A 114 22.14 -9.77 -2.31
N SER A 115 22.55 -11.02 -2.24
CA SER A 115 22.88 -11.82 -3.43
C SER A 115 21.67 -12.49 -4.09
N SER A 116 20.60 -12.77 -3.32
CA SER A 116 19.50 -13.63 -3.77
C SER A 116 18.17 -12.91 -3.93
N ILE A 117 17.99 -11.75 -3.29
CA ILE A 117 16.72 -11.00 -3.26
C ILE A 117 16.97 -9.56 -3.76
N PRO A 118 16.80 -9.30 -5.06
CA PRO A 118 16.96 -7.94 -5.58
C PRO A 118 16.05 -6.94 -4.85
N SER A 119 16.57 -5.76 -4.55
CA SER A 119 15.90 -4.74 -3.76
C SER A 119 15.99 -3.36 -4.41
N GLY A 120 15.30 -2.36 -3.86
CA GLY A 120 15.23 -1.03 -4.46
C GLY A 120 14.62 -1.07 -5.87
N ARG A 121 15.36 -0.58 -6.84
CA ARG A 121 14.96 -0.58 -8.26
C ARG A 121 15.41 -1.82 -9.02
N ASP A 122 16.16 -2.70 -8.38
CA ASP A 122 16.71 -3.89 -9.04
C ASP A 122 15.65 -4.96 -9.28
N ILE A 123 15.90 -5.72 -10.34
CA ILE A 123 15.10 -6.88 -10.75
C ILE A 123 16.03 -8.07 -10.94
N ARG A 124 15.47 -9.28 -11.07
CA ARG A 124 16.27 -10.48 -11.27
C ARG A 124 17.03 -10.43 -12.59
N SER A 125 18.31 -10.78 -12.53
CA SER A 125 19.11 -11.09 -13.71
C SER A 125 18.67 -12.44 -14.32
N GLN A 126 19.22 -12.80 -15.49
CA GLN A 126 18.97 -14.12 -16.08
C GLN A 126 19.54 -15.24 -15.19
N GLU A 127 20.70 -15.02 -14.58
CA GLU A 127 21.32 -15.95 -13.64
C GLU A 127 20.52 -16.05 -12.33
N GLY A 128 19.98 -14.92 -11.83
CA GLY A 128 19.11 -14.89 -10.65
C GLY A 128 17.78 -15.65 -10.83
N LEU A 129 17.35 -15.93 -12.07
CA LEU A 129 16.20 -16.79 -12.32
C LEU A 129 16.52 -18.28 -12.06
N ILE A 130 17.79 -18.68 -12.11
CA ILE A 130 18.22 -20.05 -11.79
C ILE A 130 17.95 -20.34 -10.31
N GLN A 131 18.12 -19.36 -9.43
CA GLN A 131 17.83 -19.48 -8.00
C GLN A 131 16.34 -19.72 -7.72
N LEU A 132 15.46 -19.40 -8.69
CA LEU A 132 14.03 -19.64 -8.59
C LEU A 132 13.58 -21.02 -9.11
N GLN A 133 14.51 -21.92 -9.48
CA GLN A 133 14.13 -23.26 -9.97
C GLN A 133 13.10 -23.97 -9.07
N PRO A 134 13.23 -23.99 -7.74
CA PRO A 134 12.22 -24.59 -6.86
C PRO A 134 10.85 -23.87 -6.90
N TYR A 135 10.79 -22.62 -7.39
CA TYR A 135 9.61 -21.76 -7.42
C TYR A 135 9.16 -21.40 -8.84
N MET A 136 9.67 -22.10 -9.83
CA MET A 136 9.46 -21.76 -11.23
C MET A 136 7.97 -21.78 -11.63
N GLU A 137 7.18 -22.66 -11.06
CA GLU A 137 5.73 -22.71 -11.28
C GLU A 137 5.05 -21.42 -10.87
N ARG A 138 5.32 -20.92 -9.65
CA ARG A 138 4.79 -19.64 -9.17
C ARG A 138 5.33 -18.44 -9.96
N TYR A 139 6.57 -18.51 -10.39
CA TYR A 139 7.15 -17.47 -11.26
C TYR A 139 6.44 -17.42 -12.61
N GLN A 140 6.09 -18.56 -13.20
CA GLN A 140 5.31 -18.62 -14.44
C GLN A 140 3.88 -18.15 -14.21
N GLU A 141 3.22 -18.54 -13.11
CA GLU A 141 1.94 -17.99 -12.71
C GLU A 141 1.96 -16.46 -12.67
N ALA A 142 2.96 -15.87 -12.01
CA ALA A 142 3.11 -14.41 -11.96
C ALA A 142 3.23 -13.76 -13.35
N LYS A 143 3.88 -14.42 -14.32
CA LYS A 143 3.96 -13.94 -15.70
C LYS A 143 2.63 -14.04 -16.44
N GLU A 144 1.89 -15.12 -16.26
CA GLU A 144 0.57 -15.28 -16.89
C GLU A 144 -0.42 -14.23 -16.36
N LEU A 145 -0.45 -13.97 -15.03
CA LEU A 145 -1.28 -12.91 -14.47
C LEU A 145 -1.05 -11.54 -15.13
N VAL A 146 0.20 -11.21 -15.49
CA VAL A 146 0.48 -9.95 -16.22
C VAL A 146 -0.13 -9.96 -17.62
N LYS A 147 -0.16 -11.11 -18.31
CA LYS A 147 -0.74 -11.23 -19.66
C LYS A 147 -2.27 -11.17 -19.64
N GLU A 148 -2.89 -11.58 -18.54
CA GLU A 148 -4.35 -11.59 -18.34
C GLU A 148 -4.93 -10.20 -18.03
N LEU A 149 -4.07 -9.21 -17.72
CA LEU A 149 -4.51 -7.84 -17.45
C LEU A 149 -5.24 -7.25 -18.67
N ARG A 150 -6.39 -6.67 -18.44
CA ARG A 150 -7.18 -5.97 -19.49
C ARG A 150 -6.42 -4.78 -20.05
N CYS A 151 -5.65 -4.08 -19.18
CA CYS A 151 -4.77 -3.00 -19.58
C CYS A 151 -3.39 -3.46 -20.11
N PHE A 152 -3.19 -4.74 -20.40
CA PHE A 152 -1.89 -5.31 -20.82
C PHE A 152 -1.19 -4.52 -21.93
N ARG A 153 -1.95 -4.06 -22.92
CA ARG A 153 -1.41 -3.31 -24.09
C ARG A 153 -0.87 -1.92 -23.74
N GLU A 154 -1.27 -1.38 -22.59
CA GLU A 154 -0.85 -0.07 -22.10
C GLU A 154 0.37 -0.15 -21.18
N LEU A 155 0.76 -1.37 -20.75
CA LEU A 155 1.91 -1.60 -19.89
C LEU A 155 3.22 -1.29 -20.62
N LYS A 156 4.14 -0.69 -19.86
CA LYS A 156 5.49 -0.38 -20.33
C LYS A 156 6.50 -1.39 -19.77
N ASP A 157 7.51 -1.73 -20.59
CA ASP A 157 8.60 -2.61 -20.19
C ASP A 157 8.15 -3.93 -19.53
N VAL A 158 7.27 -4.65 -20.21
CA VAL A 158 6.67 -5.91 -19.71
C VAL A 158 7.74 -6.94 -19.32
N LYS A 159 8.90 -6.97 -20.04
CA LYS A 159 10.00 -7.86 -19.67
C LYS A 159 10.56 -7.57 -18.29
N ARG A 160 10.60 -6.29 -17.90
CA ARG A 160 11.02 -5.87 -16.56
C ARG A 160 10.00 -6.30 -15.52
N LEU A 161 8.70 -6.19 -15.82
CA LEU A 161 7.61 -6.64 -14.92
C LEU A 161 7.73 -8.14 -14.64
N TYR A 162 7.98 -8.96 -15.64
CA TYR A 162 8.20 -10.41 -15.44
C TYR A 162 9.37 -10.70 -14.51
N LYS A 163 10.48 -9.96 -14.63
CA LYS A 163 11.68 -10.16 -13.82
C LYS A 163 11.57 -9.58 -12.40
N ALA A 164 10.47 -8.89 -12.08
CA ALA A 164 10.27 -8.29 -10.77
C ALA A 164 9.70 -9.26 -9.72
N ALA A 165 9.21 -10.46 -10.12
CA ALA A 165 8.72 -11.45 -9.18
C ALA A 165 9.85 -12.00 -8.29
N GLY A 166 9.60 -12.12 -6.99
CA GLY A 166 10.59 -12.50 -5.98
C GLY A 166 11.59 -11.38 -5.67
N THR A 167 11.22 -10.09 -5.83
CA THR A 167 12.06 -8.94 -5.48
C THR A 167 11.43 -8.08 -4.40
N LEU A 168 12.24 -7.52 -3.50
CA LEU A 168 11.74 -6.81 -2.31
C LEU A 168 11.20 -5.41 -2.66
N GLY A 169 11.95 -4.63 -3.41
CA GLY A 169 11.66 -3.21 -3.60
C GLY A 169 12.34 -2.32 -2.58
N GLY A 170 11.92 -1.06 -2.55
CA GLY A 170 12.45 -0.04 -1.65
C GLY A 170 11.35 0.71 -0.91
N GLY A 171 11.72 1.79 -0.26
CA GLY A 171 10.82 2.58 0.56
C GLY A 171 10.51 1.90 1.89
N ASN A 172 9.23 1.71 2.20
CA ASN A 172 8.80 1.04 3.43
C ASN A 172 8.85 -0.50 3.36
N HIS A 173 9.32 -1.09 2.25
CA HIS A 173 9.48 -2.54 2.15
C HIS A 173 10.68 -3.04 2.98
N PHE A 174 10.53 -4.20 3.60
CA PHE A 174 11.55 -4.76 4.49
C PHE A 174 11.50 -6.29 4.57
N ILE A 175 12.59 -6.86 5.06
CA ILE A 175 12.69 -8.24 5.55
C ILE A 175 13.14 -8.15 7.01
N GLU A 176 12.42 -8.77 7.92
CA GLU A 176 12.78 -8.86 9.34
C GLU A 176 12.83 -10.30 9.82
N LEU A 177 13.73 -10.57 10.74
CA LEU A 177 13.59 -11.66 11.67
C LEU A 177 13.22 -11.07 13.02
N ASP A 178 12.07 -11.48 13.51
CA ASP A 178 11.52 -11.03 14.78
C ASP A 178 11.52 -12.18 15.79
N ARG A 179 11.48 -11.81 17.08
CA ARG A 179 11.36 -12.75 18.18
C ARG A 179 10.27 -12.33 19.15
N ASP A 180 9.45 -13.27 19.60
CA ASP A 180 8.48 -13.02 20.66
C ASP A 180 9.07 -13.22 22.07
N GLY A 181 8.27 -12.94 23.10
CA GLY A 181 8.66 -13.10 24.50
C GLY A 181 8.89 -14.55 24.95
N GLN A 182 8.54 -15.54 24.14
CA GLN A 182 8.73 -16.97 24.40
C GLN A 182 9.95 -17.54 23.65
N GLY A 183 10.60 -16.71 22.81
CA GLY A 183 11.78 -17.09 22.03
C GLY A 183 11.47 -17.64 20.63
N ARG A 184 10.19 -17.71 20.24
CA ARG A 184 9.78 -18.11 18.89
C ARG A 184 10.18 -17.06 17.89
N MET A 185 10.61 -17.50 16.71
CA MET A 185 11.09 -16.62 15.64
C MET A 185 10.05 -16.48 14.52
N TYR A 186 10.15 -15.36 13.84
CA TYR A 186 9.26 -15.00 12.73
C TYR A 186 10.06 -14.41 11.59
N VAL A 187 9.88 -14.92 10.36
CA VAL A 187 10.28 -14.21 9.14
C VAL A 187 9.12 -13.31 8.76
N VAL A 188 9.35 -12.01 8.64
CA VAL A 188 8.36 -11.03 8.19
C VAL A 188 8.85 -10.38 6.89
N VAL A 189 8.06 -10.49 5.83
CA VAL A 189 8.36 -9.91 4.51
C VAL A 189 7.29 -8.92 4.14
N HIS A 190 7.65 -7.64 4.05
CA HIS A 190 6.77 -6.56 3.58
C HIS A 190 7.14 -6.16 2.17
N THR A 191 6.27 -6.44 1.20
CA THR A 191 6.40 -6.00 -0.20
C THR A 191 5.07 -6.12 -0.93
N GLY A 192 4.96 -5.51 -2.10
CA GLY A 192 3.74 -5.42 -2.89
C GLY A 192 3.90 -5.84 -4.34
N SER A 193 3.06 -5.29 -5.19
CA SER A 193 3.02 -5.59 -6.63
C SER A 193 4.09 -4.87 -7.45
N ARG A 194 5.00 -4.21 -6.81
CA ARG A 194 6.14 -3.53 -7.46
C ARG A 194 5.63 -2.52 -8.51
N ASN A 195 6.39 -2.33 -9.59
CA ASN A 195 5.99 -1.43 -10.67
C ASN A 195 4.74 -1.89 -11.44
N LEU A 196 4.31 -3.16 -11.32
CA LEU A 196 3.09 -3.66 -11.94
C LEU A 196 1.87 -2.92 -11.43
N GLY A 197 1.63 -2.98 -10.12
CA GLY A 197 0.48 -2.29 -9.50
C GLY A 197 0.50 -0.80 -9.72
N LYS A 198 1.70 -0.18 -9.68
CA LYS A 198 1.83 1.24 -10.00
C LYS A 198 1.38 1.57 -11.41
N GLN A 199 1.79 0.80 -12.42
CA GLN A 199 1.37 1.03 -13.80
C GLN A 199 -0.14 0.84 -13.96
N VAL A 200 -0.71 -0.22 -13.37
CA VAL A 200 -2.15 -0.48 -13.39
C VAL A 200 -2.92 0.68 -12.76
N ALA A 201 -2.54 1.12 -11.56
CA ALA A 201 -3.18 2.25 -10.89
C ALA A 201 -3.08 3.54 -11.73
N ASP A 202 -1.91 3.85 -12.29
CA ASP A 202 -1.69 5.04 -13.14
C ASP A 202 -2.51 5.01 -14.43
N ILE A 203 -2.64 3.83 -15.08
CA ILE A 203 -3.42 3.65 -16.31
C ILE A 203 -4.91 3.94 -16.02
N TYR A 204 -5.48 3.28 -15.02
CA TYR A 204 -6.89 3.43 -14.69
C TYR A 204 -7.24 4.80 -14.09
N GLN A 205 -6.35 5.43 -13.32
CA GLN A 205 -6.56 6.81 -12.88
C GLN A 205 -6.54 7.78 -14.05
N LYS A 206 -5.66 7.61 -15.03
CA LYS A 206 -5.68 8.42 -16.27
C LYS A 206 -6.94 8.18 -17.06
N GLN A 207 -7.42 6.94 -17.14
CA GLN A 207 -8.68 6.63 -17.80
C GLN A 207 -9.87 7.30 -17.09
N ALA A 208 -9.90 7.30 -15.75
CA ALA A 208 -10.91 8.00 -14.96
C ALA A 208 -10.94 9.50 -15.28
N VAL A 209 -9.76 10.14 -15.30
CA VAL A 209 -9.62 11.55 -15.69
C VAL A 209 -10.12 11.78 -17.12
N LYS A 210 -9.70 10.91 -18.05
CA LYS A 210 -10.08 11.02 -19.47
C LYS A 210 -11.59 10.91 -19.66
N ASN A 211 -12.24 9.95 -19.00
CA ASN A 211 -13.67 9.72 -19.09
C ASN A 211 -14.45 10.89 -18.48
N MET A 212 -14.08 11.33 -17.27
CA MET A 212 -14.79 12.42 -16.59
C MET A 212 -14.62 13.78 -17.28
N PHE A 213 -13.43 14.06 -17.82
CA PHE A 213 -13.20 15.29 -18.57
C PHE A 213 -13.71 15.23 -20.02
N GLY A 214 -14.30 14.12 -20.45
CA GLY A 214 -14.88 13.97 -21.76
C GLY A 214 -13.87 14.02 -22.92
N TRP A 215 -12.63 13.60 -22.68
CA TRP A 215 -11.57 13.63 -23.70
C TRP A 215 -11.91 12.85 -24.96
N ASP A 216 -12.61 11.72 -24.83
CA ASP A 216 -13.02 10.96 -26.02
C ASP A 216 -14.04 11.72 -26.86
N LYS A 217 -15.01 12.37 -26.21
CA LYS A 217 -15.97 13.25 -26.88
C LYS A 217 -15.31 14.46 -27.54
N LEU A 218 -14.25 15.00 -26.89
CA LEU A 218 -13.44 16.07 -27.45
C LEU A 218 -12.70 15.59 -28.71
N MET A 219 -12.06 14.43 -28.68
CA MET A 219 -11.34 13.87 -29.82
C MET A 219 -12.29 13.54 -30.98
N GLU A 220 -13.47 12.99 -30.70
CA GLU A 220 -14.48 12.70 -31.69
C GLU A 220 -14.99 13.98 -32.37
N LYS A 221 -15.32 15.02 -31.58
CA LYS A 221 -15.70 16.33 -32.11
C LYS A 221 -14.58 16.97 -32.92
N GLN A 222 -13.33 16.87 -32.46
CA GLN A 222 -12.17 17.36 -33.20
C GLN A 222 -11.98 16.63 -34.53
N ALA A 223 -12.14 15.30 -34.56
CA ALA A 223 -12.03 14.52 -35.78
C ALA A 223 -13.13 14.92 -36.80
N GLY A 224 -14.38 15.01 -36.34
CA GLY A 224 -15.48 15.47 -37.18
C GLY A 224 -15.25 16.88 -37.74
N MET A 225 -14.78 17.81 -36.88
CA MET A 225 -14.43 19.19 -37.32
C MET A 225 -13.31 19.18 -38.35
N ILE A 226 -12.30 18.35 -38.21
CA ILE A 226 -11.21 18.25 -39.21
C ILE A 226 -11.74 17.79 -40.56
N GLU A 227 -12.64 16.82 -40.59
CA GLU A 227 -13.26 16.34 -41.83
C GLU A 227 -14.14 17.40 -42.46
N GLU A 228 -14.98 18.07 -41.67
CA GLU A 228 -15.86 19.16 -42.14
C GLU A 228 -15.06 20.33 -42.75
N TYR A 229 -14.03 20.81 -42.04
CA TYR A 229 -13.21 21.94 -42.52
C TYR A 229 -12.35 21.58 -43.74
N LYS A 230 -11.93 20.30 -43.85
CA LYS A 230 -11.24 19.80 -45.05
C LYS A 230 -12.19 19.75 -46.26
N ALA A 231 -13.40 19.24 -46.07
CA ALA A 231 -14.43 19.15 -47.12
C ALA A 231 -14.88 20.56 -47.62
N ALA A 232 -14.96 21.51 -46.67
CA ALA A 232 -15.31 22.89 -46.98
C ALA A 232 -14.14 23.73 -47.53
N GLY A 233 -12.94 23.21 -47.65
CA GLY A 233 -11.74 23.93 -48.09
C GLY A 233 -11.21 24.98 -47.11
N ARG A 234 -11.70 25.03 -45.87
CA ARG A 234 -11.41 26.03 -44.83
C ARG A 234 -10.20 25.67 -43.96
N LYS A 235 -9.12 25.09 -44.54
CA LYS A 235 -7.94 24.63 -43.79
C LYS A 235 -7.25 25.73 -43.00
N ALA A 236 -7.27 26.98 -43.43
CA ALA A 236 -6.64 28.10 -42.74
C ALA A 236 -7.30 28.43 -41.39
N GLU A 237 -8.58 28.15 -41.23
CA GLU A 237 -9.36 28.43 -40.01
C GLU A 237 -9.38 27.25 -39.03
N LEU A 238 -8.92 26.07 -39.47
CA LEU A 238 -9.01 24.83 -38.70
C LEU A 238 -8.24 24.88 -37.35
N GLN A 239 -7.05 25.47 -37.32
CA GLN A 239 -6.26 25.56 -36.10
C GLN A 239 -6.94 26.43 -35.04
N GLU A 240 -7.56 27.54 -35.45
CA GLU A 240 -8.32 28.41 -34.56
C GLU A 240 -9.53 27.67 -33.99
N ALA A 241 -10.32 27.04 -34.85
CA ALA A 241 -11.49 26.26 -34.44
C ALA A 241 -11.14 25.10 -33.45
N ILE A 242 -10.05 24.42 -33.70
CA ILE A 242 -9.55 23.39 -32.75
C ILE A 242 -9.16 24.02 -31.40
N ARG A 243 -8.49 25.17 -31.42
CA ARG A 243 -8.10 25.88 -30.19
C ARG A 243 -9.34 26.32 -29.40
N GLU A 244 -10.35 26.86 -30.06
CA GLU A 244 -11.63 27.24 -29.45
C GLU A 244 -12.38 26.05 -28.88
N LEU A 245 -12.43 24.92 -29.60
CA LEU A 245 -13.00 23.66 -29.13
C LEU A 245 -12.31 23.19 -27.85
N HIS A 246 -10.96 23.14 -27.80
CA HIS A 246 -10.21 22.77 -26.63
C HIS A 246 -10.41 23.72 -25.45
N ASN A 247 -10.51 25.05 -25.72
CA ASN A 247 -10.79 26.03 -24.68
C ASN A 247 -12.18 25.86 -24.09
N SER A 248 -13.19 25.60 -24.91
CA SER A 248 -14.55 25.35 -24.44
C SER A 248 -14.64 24.10 -23.54
N PHE A 249 -13.94 23.06 -23.89
CA PHE A 249 -13.84 21.87 -23.05
C PHE A 249 -13.09 22.10 -21.72
N ARG A 250 -12.03 22.91 -21.70
CA ARG A 250 -11.34 23.33 -20.47
C ARG A 250 -12.26 24.03 -19.48
N MET A 251 -13.18 24.86 -19.98
CA MET A 251 -14.14 25.59 -19.15
C MET A 251 -15.25 24.70 -18.58
N GLN A 252 -15.48 23.52 -19.16
CA GLN A 252 -16.52 22.56 -18.76
C GLN A 252 -15.97 21.45 -17.87
N ARG A 253 -14.75 21.58 -17.36
CA ARG A 253 -14.17 20.56 -16.46
C ARG A 253 -15.04 20.38 -15.22
N PRO A 254 -15.33 19.13 -14.79
CA PRO A 254 -16.01 18.91 -13.54
C PRO A 254 -15.20 19.49 -12.37
N PRO A 255 -15.83 19.97 -11.30
CA PRO A 255 -15.16 20.55 -10.13
C PRO A 255 -14.45 19.50 -9.27
N VAL A 256 -14.08 18.34 -9.84
CA VAL A 256 -13.41 17.24 -9.19
C VAL A 256 -11.93 17.23 -9.55
N PRO A 257 -11.02 17.19 -8.59
CA PRO A 257 -9.59 17.07 -8.84
C PRO A 257 -9.24 15.79 -9.60
N ALA A 258 -8.22 15.86 -10.44
CA ALA A 258 -7.79 14.71 -11.26
C ALA A 258 -7.47 13.45 -10.43
N GLU A 259 -6.93 13.62 -9.22
CA GLU A 259 -6.63 12.53 -8.30
C GLU A 259 -7.87 11.87 -7.68
N LEU A 260 -9.04 12.50 -7.76
CA LEU A 260 -10.32 11.99 -7.25
C LEU A 260 -11.32 11.63 -8.36
N CYS A 261 -10.89 11.66 -9.62
CA CYS A 261 -11.69 11.13 -10.71
C CYS A 261 -11.94 9.63 -10.55
N TRP A 262 -13.14 9.19 -10.93
CA TRP A 262 -13.61 7.83 -10.75
C TRP A 262 -13.92 7.10 -12.06
N LEU A 263 -14.02 5.80 -11.95
CA LEU A 263 -14.51 4.90 -12.99
C LEU A 263 -15.89 4.36 -12.60
N GLU A 264 -16.74 4.13 -13.59
CA GLU A 264 -18.05 3.49 -13.47
C GLU A 264 -18.30 2.56 -14.67
N GLY A 265 -19.30 1.68 -14.59
CA GLY A 265 -19.59 0.72 -15.64
C GLY A 265 -18.44 -0.21 -16.00
N GLN A 266 -18.24 -0.50 -17.29
CA GLN A 266 -17.21 -1.45 -17.74
C GLN A 266 -15.77 -1.05 -17.33
N PRO A 267 -15.33 0.22 -17.41
CA PRO A 267 -14.01 0.62 -16.90
C PRO A 267 -13.77 0.34 -15.41
N ARG A 268 -14.82 0.42 -14.58
CA ARG A 268 -14.76 0.01 -13.18
C ARG A 268 -14.50 -1.49 -13.05
N GLU A 269 -15.25 -2.31 -13.78
CA GLU A 269 -15.09 -3.77 -13.76
C GLU A 269 -13.71 -4.19 -14.28
N ASP A 270 -13.18 -3.49 -15.28
CA ASP A 270 -11.85 -3.72 -15.82
C ASP A 270 -10.78 -3.43 -14.77
N TYR A 271 -10.91 -2.31 -14.04
CA TYR A 271 -10.01 -1.97 -12.95
C TYR A 271 -10.07 -2.99 -11.81
N LEU A 272 -11.25 -3.39 -11.37
CA LEU A 272 -11.42 -4.36 -10.29
C LEU A 272 -10.81 -5.72 -10.65
N HIS A 273 -10.97 -6.15 -11.89
CA HIS A 273 -10.32 -7.36 -12.41
C HIS A 273 -8.79 -7.25 -12.32
N ASP A 274 -8.22 -6.19 -12.88
CA ASP A 274 -6.77 -6.01 -12.94
C ASP A 274 -6.16 -5.77 -11.55
N MET A 275 -6.89 -5.09 -10.66
CA MET A 275 -6.49 -4.93 -9.25
C MET A 275 -6.35 -6.28 -8.55
N ARG A 276 -7.31 -7.23 -8.75
CA ARG A 276 -7.23 -8.58 -8.16
C ARG A 276 -6.04 -9.37 -8.70
N LEU A 277 -5.74 -9.25 -9.99
CA LEU A 277 -4.55 -9.88 -10.58
C LEU A 277 -3.25 -9.31 -9.96
N CYS A 278 -3.19 -7.99 -9.73
CA CYS A 278 -2.06 -7.36 -9.03
C CYS A 278 -1.93 -7.84 -7.58
N GLN A 279 -3.04 -8.04 -6.86
CA GLN A 279 -3.02 -8.62 -5.51
C GLN A 279 -2.44 -10.04 -5.52
N ARG A 280 -2.91 -10.90 -6.42
CA ARG A 280 -2.41 -12.27 -6.57
C ARG A 280 -0.93 -12.27 -6.92
N TRP A 281 -0.51 -11.39 -7.82
CA TRP A 281 0.88 -11.21 -8.18
C TRP A 281 1.74 -10.80 -6.96
N ALA A 282 1.28 -9.85 -6.14
CA ALA A 282 1.95 -9.41 -4.93
C ALA A 282 2.08 -10.54 -3.90
N GLN A 283 1.04 -11.37 -3.74
CA GLN A 283 1.06 -12.55 -2.89
C GLN A 283 2.13 -13.55 -3.33
N ILE A 284 2.24 -13.82 -4.63
CA ILE A 284 3.28 -14.68 -5.20
C ILE A 284 4.66 -14.07 -4.91
N ASN A 285 4.82 -12.76 -5.12
CA ASN A 285 6.07 -12.06 -4.85
C ASN A 285 6.55 -12.26 -3.41
N ARG A 286 5.67 -12.01 -2.41
CA ARG A 286 5.98 -12.24 -0.99
C ARG A 286 6.31 -13.70 -0.68
N SER A 287 5.53 -14.64 -1.24
CA SER A 287 5.74 -16.05 -0.97
C SER A 287 7.07 -16.57 -1.49
N ILE A 288 7.52 -16.13 -2.67
CA ILE A 288 8.84 -16.50 -3.22
C ILE A 288 9.96 -16.01 -2.30
N ILE A 289 9.90 -14.75 -1.87
CA ILE A 289 10.93 -14.18 -0.96
C ILE A 289 10.97 -14.94 0.36
N THR A 290 9.81 -15.17 0.96
CA THR A 290 9.72 -15.89 2.24
C THR A 290 10.27 -17.30 2.13
N ASP A 291 9.95 -18.01 1.06
CA ASP A 291 10.44 -19.39 0.89
C ASP A 291 11.95 -19.44 0.62
N LEU A 292 12.52 -18.48 -0.11
CA LEU A 292 13.98 -18.35 -0.25
C LEU A 292 14.66 -18.19 1.12
N LEU A 293 14.10 -17.36 2.01
CA LEU A 293 14.62 -17.15 3.35
C LEU A 293 14.48 -18.41 4.23
N VAL A 294 13.32 -19.06 4.19
CA VAL A 294 13.07 -20.28 4.95
C VAL A 294 14.00 -21.42 4.51
N GLU A 295 14.21 -21.59 3.20
CA GLU A 295 15.15 -22.59 2.69
C GLU A 295 16.59 -22.30 3.07
N TYR A 296 17.01 -21.04 3.01
CA TYR A 296 18.34 -20.64 3.49
C TYR A 296 18.54 -20.99 4.97
N LEU A 297 17.60 -20.56 5.82
CA LEU A 297 17.68 -20.84 7.27
C LEU A 297 17.63 -22.34 7.58
N ARG A 298 16.88 -23.12 6.80
CA ARG A 298 16.85 -24.58 6.92
C ARG A 298 18.18 -25.21 6.50
N ALA A 299 18.77 -24.77 5.41
CA ALA A 299 20.07 -25.25 4.94
C ALA A 299 21.19 -24.95 5.94
N LYS A 300 21.05 -23.88 6.74
CA LYS A 300 21.95 -23.54 7.86
C LYS A 300 21.64 -24.33 9.16
N GLY A 301 20.57 -25.10 9.20
CA GLY A 301 20.14 -25.85 10.38
C GLY A 301 19.35 -25.03 11.41
N ASN A 302 18.97 -23.81 11.07
CA ASN A 302 18.22 -22.92 11.97
C ASN A 302 16.72 -23.23 12.04
N ILE A 303 16.16 -23.91 11.06
CA ILE A 303 14.75 -24.28 11.00
C ILE A 303 14.61 -25.79 10.84
N SER A 304 13.80 -26.41 11.71
CA SER A 304 13.37 -27.80 11.62
C SER A 304 11.93 -27.90 11.09
N GLY A 305 11.56 -29.11 10.62
CA GLY A 305 10.21 -29.38 10.12
C GLY A 305 10.09 -29.35 8.59
N THR A 306 8.96 -29.82 8.09
CA THR A 306 8.66 -29.83 6.64
C THR A 306 8.14 -28.48 6.20
N GLN A 307 8.27 -28.20 4.91
CA GLN A 307 7.75 -26.95 4.32
C GLN A 307 6.23 -26.86 4.44
N GLU A 308 5.53 -27.98 4.34
CA GLU A 308 4.07 -28.06 4.51
C GLU A 308 3.65 -27.73 5.95
N ALA A 309 4.39 -28.19 6.95
CA ALA A 309 4.11 -27.88 8.36
C ALA A 309 4.30 -26.40 8.63
N LEU A 310 5.40 -25.81 8.15
CA LEU A 310 5.67 -24.36 8.25
C LEU A 310 4.61 -23.54 7.53
N ALA A 311 4.22 -23.93 6.30
CA ALA A 311 3.23 -23.20 5.50
C ALA A 311 1.84 -23.12 6.16
N ARG A 312 1.45 -24.11 7.00
CA ARG A 312 0.18 -24.10 7.73
C ARG A 312 0.08 -23.01 8.79
N GLU A 313 1.19 -22.56 9.31
CA GLU A 313 1.25 -21.51 10.36
C GLU A 313 1.40 -20.12 9.76
N ARG A 314 1.70 -20.06 8.46
CA ARG A 314 1.89 -18.82 7.71
C ARG A 314 0.59 -18.04 7.61
N PHE A 315 0.66 -16.73 7.74
CA PHE A 315 -0.46 -15.83 7.50
C PHE A 315 0.01 -14.53 6.84
N GLU A 316 -0.96 -13.79 6.29
CA GLU A 316 -0.69 -12.61 5.49
C GLU A 316 -1.67 -11.49 5.87
N SER A 317 -1.17 -10.26 5.94
CA SER A 317 -1.98 -9.04 6.05
C SER A 317 -1.73 -8.16 4.85
N VAL A 318 -2.78 -7.94 4.06
CA VAL A 318 -2.73 -7.14 2.84
C VAL A 318 -3.38 -5.79 3.10
N HIS A 319 -2.78 -4.73 2.56
CA HIS A 319 -3.34 -3.40 2.51
C HIS A 319 -3.28 -2.85 1.07
N ASN A 320 -4.02 -1.77 0.77
CA ASN A 320 -4.18 -1.21 -0.58
C ASN A 320 -4.90 -2.15 -1.56
N TYR A 321 -6.16 -2.46 -1.25
CA TYR A 321 -7.00 -3.32 -2.08
C TYR A 321 -8.50 -3.10 -1.83
N ILE A 322 -9.32 -3.74 -2.64
CA ILE A 322 -10.75 -3.89 -2.43
C ILE A 322 -11.01 -5.38 -2.20
N GLY A 323 -11.55 -5.72 -1.03
CA GLY A 323 -11.82 -7.10 -0.66
C GLY A 323 -13.06 -7.68 -1.35
N ASP A 324 -13.24 -9.00 -1.25
CA ASP A 324 -14.47 -9.69 -1.72
C ASP A 324 -15.71 -9.23 -0.94
N ASP A 325 -15.48 -8.62 0.24
CA ASP A 325 -16.50 -7.94 1.05
C ASP A 325 -16.90 -6.56 0.50
N SER A 326 -16.35 -6.16 -0.64
CA SER A 326 -16.53 -4.84 -1.23
C SER A 326 -16.09 -3.68 -0.32
N ILE A 327 -15.17 -3.91 0.61
CA ILE A 327 -14.54 -2.87 1.41
C ILE A 327 -13.24 -2.43 0.75
N ILE A 328 -13.16 -1.13 0.48
CA ILE A 328 -11.92 -0.47 0.04
C ILE A 328 -11.03 -0.32 1.27
N ARG A 329 -9.78 -0.74 1.18
CA ARG A 329 -8.74 -0.58 2.21
C ARG A 329 -7.51 0.09 1.62
N LYS A 330 -7.22 1.31 2.05
CA LYS A 330 -6.00 2.04 1.71
C LYS A 330 -5.17 2.28 2.95
N GLY A 331 -4.06 1.55 3.09
CA GLY A 331 -3.31 1.57 4.35
C GLY A 331 -4.17 1.09 5.52
N ALA A 332 -4.95 0.04 5.29
CA ALA A 332 -5.75 -0.65 6.27
C ALA A 332 -5.80 -2.14 5.93
N ILE A 333 -5.90 -3.00 6.93
CA ILE A 333 -5.94 -4.45 6.77
C ILE A 333 -7.32 -5.00 7.14
N SER A 334 -7.63 -6.22 6.68
CA SER A 334 -8.76 -6.99 7.17
C SER A 334 -8.53 -7.42 8.63
N ALA A 335 -9.59 -7.39 9.44
CA ALA A 335 -9.59 -7.83 10.85
C ALA A 335 -10.94 -8.49 11.18
N ARG A 336 -11.32 -9.48 10.37
CA ARG A 336 -12.52 -10.27 10.58
C ARG A 336 -12.40 -11.11 11.85
N GLU A 337 -13.52 -11.57 12.38
CA GLU A 337 -13.52 -12.38 13.60
C GLU A 337 -12.63 -13.61 13.45
N GLY A 338 -11.66 -13.76 14.35
CA GLY A 338 -10.69 -14.86 14.34
C GLY A 338 -9.58 -14.75 13.30
N GLU A 339 -9.57 -13.74 12.44
CA GLU A 339 -8.54 -13.54 11.42
C GLU A 339 -7.21 -13.12 12.05
N LYS A 340 -6.13 -13.86 11.78
CA LYS A 340 -4.79 -13.44 12.19
C LYS A 340 -4.31 -12.29 11.32
N CYS A 341 -3.76 -11.27 11.95
CA CYS A 341 -3.19 -10.13 11.25
C CYS A 341 -1.94 -9.60 11.96
N ILE A 342 -1.13 -8.81 11.25
CA ILE A 342 0.07 -8.16 11.77
C ILE A 342 -0.04 -6.65 11.56
N ILE A 343 0.34 -5.89 12.60
CA ILE A 343 0.39 -4.43 12.59
C ILE A 343 1.82 -4.01 12.96
N PRO A 344 2.67 -3.64 12.00
CA PRO A 344 4.03 -3.20 12.25
C PRO A 344 4.05 -1.80 12.87
N MET A 345 4.93 -1.61 13.85
CA MET A 345 5.16 -0.31 14.47
C MET A 345 6.29 0.42 13.75
N ASN A 346 7.50 -0.07 13.91
CA ASN A 346 8.70 0.45 13.26
C ASN A 346 9.85 -0.57 13.44
N MET A 347 11.01 -0.31 12.81
CA MET A 347 12.16 -1.22 12.79
C MET A 347 12.85 -1.43 14.15
N ARG A 348 12.38 -0.79 15.26
CA ARG A 348 12.85 -1.00 16.64
C ARG A 348 11.78 -1.69 17.50
N ASP A 349 10.57 -1.15 17.47
CA ASP A 349 9.49 -1.59 18.37
C ASP A 349 8.82 -2.87 17.87
N GLY A 350 9.06 -3.23 16.60
CA GLY A 350 8.60 -4.47 15.98
C GLY A 350 7.15 -4.41 15.53
N SER A 351 6.43 -5.51 15.72
CA SER A 351 5.07 -5.67 15.21
C SER A 351 4.15 -6.32 16.24
N LEU A 352 2.85 -6.03 16.12
CA LEU A 352 1.80 -6.68 16.89
C LEU A 352 1.21 -7.79 16.04
N ILE A 353 1.23 -9.04 16.54
CA ILE A 353 0.42 -10.12 15.98
C ILE A 353 -0.92 -10.06 16.68
N CYS A 354 -1.99 -9.95 15.91
CA CYS A 354 -3.33 -9.73 16.40
C CYS A 354 -4.31 -10.77 15.86
N THR A 355 -5.45 -10.86 16.54
CA THR A 355 -6.64 -11.59 16.08
C THR A 355 -7.76 -10.58 15.91
N GLY A 356 -8.32 -10.49 14.72
CA GLY A 356 -9.42 -9.58 14.39
C GLY A 356 -10.68 -9.89 15.19
N LYS A 357 -11.40 -8.86 15.59
CA LYS A 357 -12.68 -8.95 16.33
C LYS A 357 -13.91 -8.93 15.43
N GLY A 358 -13.73 -8.76 14.13
CA GLY A 358 -14.84 -8.68 13.20
C GLY A 358 -15.78 -7.50 13.45
N ASN A 359 -15.27 -6.38 14.02
CA ASN A 359 -16.11 -5.26 14.40
C ASN A 359 -16.68 -4.54 13.16
N PRO A 360 -18.02 -4.59 12.95
CA PRO A 360 -18.63 -3.94 11.79
C PRO A 360 -18.51 -2.42 11.85
N ASP A 361 -18.38 -1.81 13.04
CA ASP A 361 -18.19 -0.37 13.16
C ASP A 361 -16.79 0.10 12.70
N TRP A 362 -15.86 -0.83 12.52
CA TRP A 362 -14.54 -0.62 11.94
C TRP A 362 -14.43 -1.10 10.48
N ASN A 363 -15.54 -1.34 9.82
CA ASN A 363 -15.56 -1.99 8.49
C ASN A 363 -14.76 -3.32 8.47
N TRP A 364 -14.85 -4.11 9.57
CA TRP A 364 -14.07 -5.36 9.75
C TRP A 364 -12.59 -5.18 9.43
N SER A 365 -12.01 -4.06 9.83
CA SER A 365 -10.66 -3.63 9.45
C SER A 365 -9.88 -3.15 10.67
N ALA A 366 -8.56 -3.11 10.53
CA ALA A 366 -7.61 -2.55 11.49
C ALA A 366 -6.58 -1.66 10.78
N PRO A 367 -5.81 -0.81 11.50
CA PRO A 367 -4.71 -0.08 10.91
C PRO A 367 -3.65 -1.04 10.35
N HIS A 368 -2.96 -0.62 9.30
CA HIS A 368 -1.90 -1.43 8.69
C HIS A 368 -0.51 -1.20 9.31
N GLY A 369 -0.39 -0.25 10.24
CA GLY A 369 0.87 0.11 10.90
C GLY A 369 0.70 1.18 11.97
N ALA A 370 1.81 1.81 12.37
CA ALA A 370 1.78 2.87 13.37
C ALA A 370 1.33 4.24 12.80
N GLY A 371 1.51 4.47 11.52
CA GLY A 371 1.32 5.79 10.93
C GLY A 371 2.51 6.73 11.16
N ARG A 372 2.74 7.64 10.24
CA ARG A 372 3.86 8.58 10.30
C ARG A 372 3.44 9.87 11.00
N ILE A 373 4.37 10.44 11.79
CA ILE A 373 4.23 11.77 12.40
C ILE A 373 5.02 12.85 11.65
N MET A 374 5.88 12.44 10.72
CA MET A 374 6.60 13.38 9.86
C MET A 374 6.76 12.82 8.44
N SER A 375 6.76 13.71 7.47
CA SER A 375 6.99 13.35 6.08
C SER A 375 8.43 12.90 5.85
N ARG A 376 8.67 12.18 4.73
CA ARG A 376 10.03 11.76 4.34
C ARG A 376 11.00 12.95 4.26
N ALA A 377 10.56 14.04 3.64
CA ALA A 377 11.40 15.26 3.51
C ALA A 377 11.76 15.86 4.87
N GLN A 378 10.80 15.89 5.81
CA GLN A 378 11.09 16.36 7.18
C GLN A 378 12.06 15.44 7.92
N ALA A 379 11.93 14.11 7.76
CA ALA A 379 12.85 13.15 8.36
C ALA A 379 14.30 13.39 7.90
N PHE A 380 14.54 13.54 6.60
CA PHE A 380 15.86 13.88 6.05
C PHE A 380 16.42 15.21 6.56
N GLN A 381 15.58 16.18 6.92
CA GLN A 381 15.99 17.49 7.39
C GLN A 381 16.22 17.57 8.89
N GLN A 382 15.47 16.80 9.68
CA GLN A 382 15.38 16.98 11.14
C GLN A 382 16.07 15.88 11.94
N LEU A 383 16.28 14.69 11.35
CA LEU A 383 16.87 13.57 12.07
C LEU A 383 18.38 13.48 11.85
N SER A 384 19.10 13.03 12.87
CA SER A 384 20.53 12.77 12.79
C SER A 384 20.80 11.27 12.69
N MET A 385 21.90 10.90 12.00
CA MET A 385 22.36 9.51 11.94
C MET A 385 22.77 8.98 13.32
N GLU A 386 23.25 9.84 14.23
CA GLU A 386 23.57 9.45 15.61
C GLU A 386 22.31 8.95 16.33
N ALA A 387 21.22 9.74 16.30
CA ALA A 387 19.94 9.34 16.91
C ALA A 387 19.36 8.10 16.26
N PHE A 388 19.49 7.95 14.93
CA PHE A 388 19.04 6.76 14.23
C PHE A 388 19.82 5.52 14.66
N ASN A 389 21.15 5.57 14.67
CA ASN A 389 22.00 4.48 15.15
C ASN A 389 21.70 4.11 16.62
N ASP A 390 21.52 5.11 17.47
CA ASP A 390 21.18 4.89 18.87
C ASP A 390 19.82 4.21 19.04
N SER A 391 18.85 4.56 18.24
CA SER A 391 17.52 3.95 18.27
C SER A 391 17.53 2.47 17.83
N MET A 392 18.52 2.04 17.06
CA MET A 392 18.65 0.68 16.52
C MET A 392 19.59 -0.22 17.35
N LYS A 393 20.09 0.24 18.52
CA LYS A 393 20.95 -0.58 19.39
C LYS A 393 20.26 -1.89 19.79
N GLY A 394 20.97 -2.99 19.60
CA GLY A 394 20.46 -4.36 19.90
C GLY A 394 19.75 -5.04 18.72
N ILE A 395 19.60 -4.37 17.58
CA ILE A 395 19.04 -4.94 16.36
C ILE A 395 20.13 -4.95 15.29
N TYR A 396 20.37 -6.10 14.69
CA TYR A 396 21.30 -6.20 13.57
C TYR A 396 20.69 -5.61 12.29
N SER A 397 21.36 -4.61 11.73
CA SER A 397 20.96 -4.04 10.43
C SER A 397 22.17 -3.35 9.77
N GLU A 398 22.55 -3.80 8.58
CA GLU A 398 23.55 -3.14 7.73
C GLU A 398 22.94 -2.06 6.83
N THR A 399 21.63 -1.84 6.93
CA THR A 399 20.89 -0.89 6.08
C THR A 399 20.56 0.42 6.78
N VAL A 400 21.00 0.62 8.02
CA VAL A 400 20.90 1.90 8.74
C VAL A 400 21.88 2.88 8.11
N SER A 401 21.36 3.86 7.38
CA SER A 401 22.15 4.81 6.59
C SER A 401 21.40 6.11 6.36
N GLU A 402 22.09 7.13 5.83
CA GLU A 402 21.43 8.38 5.41
C GLU A 402 20.29 8.15 4.42
N GLN A 403 20.40 7.13 3.57
CA GLN A 403 19.38 6.80 2.55
C GLN A 403 18.11 6.17 3.13
N THR A 404 18.17 5.68 4.36
CA THR A 404 17.04 5.04 5.05
C THR A 404 16.58 5.80 6.30
N ILE A 405 17.12 6.99 6.56
CA ILE A 405 16.81 7.80 7.75
C ILE A 405 15.33 8.19 7.83
N ASP A 406 14.66 8.32 6.68
CA ASP A 406 13.23 8.58 6.59
C ASP A 406 12.34 7.42 7.07
N GLU A 407 12.93 6.27 7.37
CA GLU A 407 12.25 5.09 7.92
C GLU A 407 12.67 4.79 9.37
N SER A 408 13.44 5.68 9.99
CA SER A 408 13.86 5.52 11.39
C SER A 408 12.65 5.42 12.34
N PRO A 409 12.79 4.76 13.50
CA PRO A 409 11.70 4.62 14.48
C PRO A 409 11.03 5.95 14.88
N MET A 410 11.80 7.03 14.87
CA MET A 410 11.36 8.37 15.30
C MET A 410 10.34 9.03 14.36
N VAL A 411 10.11 8.50 13.15
CA VAL A 411 9.15 9.07 12.19
C VAL A 411 7.73 8.55 12.39
N TYR A 412 7.55 7.57 13.28
CA TYR A 412 6.28 6.88 13.50
C TYR A 412 5.61 7.28 14.82
N LYS A 413 4.30 7.12 14.90
CA LYS A 413 3.55 7.28 16.14
C LYS A 413 4.04 6.28 17.21
N PRO A 414 3.98 6.64 18.50
CA PRO A 414 4.32 5.71 19.58
C PRO A 414 3.47 4.43 19.54
N ALA A 415 4.08 3.27 19.77
CA ALA A 415 3.38 1.98 19.75
C ALA A 415 2.22 1.94 20.76
N GLU A 416 2.39 2.59 21.92
CA GLU A 416 1.38 2.66 22.99
C GLU A 416 0.08 3.34 22.51
N GLU A 417 0.18 4.37 21.65
CA GLU A 417 -0.98 5.04 21.06
C GLU A 417 -1.79 4.07 20.19
N ILE A 418 -1.10 3.33 19.34
CA ILE A 418 -1.76 2.35 18.46
C ILE A 418 -2.39 1.22 19.28
N ILE A 419 -1.65 0.66 20.25
CA ILE A 419 -2.12 -0.39 21.16
C ILE A 419 -3.38 0.05 21.91
N ALA A 420 -3.43 1.32 22.38
CA ALA A 420 -4.59 1.84 23.09
C ALA A 420 -5.82 1.95 22.17
N ASN A 421 -5.61 2.36 20.93
CA ASN A 421 -6.68 2.71 20.01
C ASN A 421 -7.26 1.54 19.19
N ILE A 422 -6.54 0.39 19.08
CA ILE A 422 -7.02 -0.75 18.26
C ILE A 422 -7.89 -1.76 19.01
N ARG A 423 -8.11 -1.58 20.31
CA ARG A 423 -8.78 -2.56 21.19
C ARG A 423 -10.16 -3.00 20.72
N ASP A 424 -10.86 -2.15 19.96
CA ASP A 424 -12.20 -2.46 19.44
C ASP A 424 -12.14 -3.20 18.10
N SER A 425 -10.99 -3.19 17.39
CA SER A 425 -10.85 -3.83 16.09
C SER A 425 -10.09 -5.16 16.15
N ALA A 426 -9.11 -5.30 17.05
CA ALA A 426 -8.30 -6.49 17.16
C ALA A 426 -7.76 -6.73 18.58
N ASP A 427 -7.60 -8.00 18.95
CA ASP A 427 -6.93 -8.43 20.18
C ASP A 427 -5.47 -8.74 19.89
N ILE A 428 -4.55 -8.19 20.71
CA ILE A 428 -3.11 -8.45 20.57
C ILE A 428 -2.79 -9.83 21.15
N SER A 429 -2.33 -10.75 20.29
CA SER A 429 -1.94 -12.10 20.66
C SER A 429 -0.51 -12.15 21.18
N CYS A 430 0.43 -11.46 20.52
CA CYS A 430 1.81 -11.27 20.98
C CYS A 430 2.47 -10.06 20.32
N VAL A 431 3.55 -9.60 20.93
CA VAL A 431 4.45 -8.58 20.38
C VAL A 431 5.71 -9.28 19.91
N ILE A 432 6.07 -9.11 18.66
CA ILE A 432 7.32 -9.59 18.07
C ILE A 432 8.27 -8.41 17.86
N ARG A 433 9.56 -8.60 18.19
CA ARG A 433 10.59 -7.55 18.10
C ARG A 433 11.71 -7.96 17.16
N PRO A 434 12.18 -7.05 16.31
CA PRO A 434 13.25 -7.35 15.38
C PRO A 434 14.55 -7.71 16.12
N VAL A 435 15.20 -8.78 15.67
CA VAL A 435 16.59 -9.11 15.99
C VAL A 435 17.48 -8.85 14.77
N PHE A 436 16.88 -8.85 13.60
CA PHE A 436 17.50 -8.54 12.32
C PHE A 436 16.53 -7.74 11.44
N ASN A 437 17.02 -6.69 10.79
CA ASN A 437 16.24 -5.90 9.84
C ASN A 437 17.05 -5.62 8.57
N PHE A 438 16.43 -5.84 7.42
CA PHE A 438 16.93 -5.46 6.10
C PHE A 438 15.95 -4.53 5.40
N LYS A 439 16.38 -3.35 5.06
CA LYS A 439 15.58 -2.33 4.37
C LYS A 439 16.37 -1.75 3.20
N ALA A 440 15.82 -1.85 2.01
CA ALA A 440 16.48 -1.28 0.84
C ALA A 440 16.28 0.23 0.76
N ALA A 441 17.32 0.94 0.37
CA ALA A 441 17.22 2.33 -0.06
C ALA A 441 16.29 2.46 -1.29
N GLN A 442 15.74 3.66 -1.51
CA GLN A 442 14.82 3.96 -2.62
C GLN A 442 15.52 4.00 -3.97
#